data_fbabb7844c9df3c85202023571d89dff
#
_entry.id   fbabb7844c9df3c85202023571d89dff
#
_cell.length_a   1.000
_cell.length_b   1.000
_cell.length_c   1.000
_cell.angle_alpha   90.00
_cell.angle_beta   90.00
_cell.angle_gamma   90.00
#
_symmetry.space_group_name_H-M   'P 1'
#
loop_
_entity.id
_entity.type
_entity.pdbx_description
1 polymer ?
#
loop_
_entity_poly.entity_id
_entity_poly.type
_entity_poly.pdbx_seq_one_letter_code
_entity_poly.pdbx_strand_id
1 'polypeptide(L)'
;MRISSGASGERLEFFEAILQYDRGFKEHHLGGTLKYNQDSKIMTVNIGDDIKKSIPRRHQGLAGRVSYNWNYRYFADFNFGYSGSENFATGHQFGFFPAFSVAWNIAEEPIIKKSLKWMNMFKLRYSYGKVGNDNFGDNVRFPYMYTIGSGGGYQWADYNYDKNFGGKIYTDLASNNVTWEIATKHDIGVDLSLFNDKFTATIDYFHEQRDGIYMTRDHLSSMIGLNGKRPKANVGSVLSEGFDGNFAYKQKVGDVNLTIRGNMTYSKNEILERDEAYNVYEYQMDEGHRVDQAKGLIALGLFKDYDDIRNSPRQDFGSVQPGDIKYKDVNGDGVINDGDRVAIGATTKPNLIYGMGISAQWKGLDVNLHFQGAGKSTFFIDGPSVYAFSSGTWGNILSDLVENRWIDSSISNNPATENPNASYPRLSYGGSGNNFRQSTYWLRNGSYLRLKTLEIGYSLP
;
A
#
# COMPACT_ATOMS: atom_id res chain seq x y z
N MET A 1 19.70 30.43 -24.60
CA MET A 1 19.00 29.89 -23.43
C MET A 1 17.53 30.32 -23.55
N ARG A 2 16.60 29.42 -23.81
CA ARG A 2 15.17 29.74 -23.93
C ARG A 2 14.53 29.53 -22.60
N ILE A 3 14.18 30.57 -21.89
CA ILE A 3 13.46 30.49 -20.63
C ILE A 3 11.97 30.32 -20.97
N SER A 4 11.40 29.18 -20.68
CA SER A 4 9.95 28.97 -20.75
C SER A 4 9.37 29.09 -19.33
N SER A 5 8.53 30.08 -19.12
CA SER A 5 7.72 30.18 -17.90
C SER A 5 6.34 29.61 -18.18
N GLY A 6 5.94 28.59 -17.42
CA GLY A 6 4.57 28.07 -17.45
C GLY A 6 3.78 28.62 -16.26
N ALA A 7 2.58 29.14 -16.50
CA ALA A 7 1.63 29.44 -15.45
C ALA A 7 0.56 28.35 -15.42
N SER A 8 0.25 27.83 -14.25
CA SER A 8 -0.89 26.92 -14.02
C SER A 8 -1.89 27.57 -13.08
N GLY A 9 -3.17 27.40 -13.37
CA GLY A 9 -4.26 27.86 -12.54
C GLY A 9 -5.28 26.74 -12.33
N GLU A 10 -5.93 26.77 -11.18
CA GLU A 10 -7.01 25.86 -10.82
C GLU A 10 -8.23 26.68 -10.41
N ARG A 11 -9.40 26.28 -10.90
CA ARG A 11 -10.67 26.84 -10.45
C ARG A 11 -11.52 25.69 -9.92
N LEU A 12 -11.90 25.81 -8.67
CA LEU A 12 -12.83 24.93 -7.97
C LEU A 12 -14.10 25.70 -7.63
N GLU A 13 -15.24 25.20 -8.09
CA GLU A 13 -16.56 25.64 -7.66
C GLU A 13 -17.15 24.55 -6.80
N PHE A 14 -17.59 24.90 -5.59
CA PHE A 14 -18.15 23.97 -4.63
C PHE A 14 -19.44 24.54 -4.05
N PHE A 15 -20.48 23.72 -4.00
CA PHE A 15 -21.75 24.01 -3.34
C PHE A 15 -22.10 22.91 -2.38
N GLU A 16 -22.53 23.27 -1.19
CA GLU A 16 -22.95 22.34 -0.16
C GLU A 16 -24.21 22.87 0.57
N ALA A 17 -25.15 21.98 0.83
CA ALA A 17 -26.32 22.24 1.67
C ALA A 17 -26.47 21.11 2.69
N ILE A 18 -26.61 21.47 3.96
CA ILE A 18 -26.71 20.52 5.07
C ILE A 18 -27.96 20.84 5.87
N LEU A 19 -28.77 19.79 6.12
CA LEU A 19 -29.90 19.80 7.06
C LEU A 19 -29.53 18.91 8.23
N GLN A 20 -29.63 19.44 9.45
CA GLN A 20 -29.34 18.72 10.69
C GLN A 20 -30.54 18.74 11.61
N TYR A 21 -30.77 17.61 12.25
CA TYR A 21 -31.79 17.44 13.29
C TYR A 21 -31.17 16.69 14.45
N ASP A 22 -31.36 17.20 15.66
CA ASP A 22 -30.93 16.53 16.90
C ASP A 22 -31.98 16.77 17.98
N ARG A 23 -32.44 15.69 18.61
CA ARG A 23 -33.45 15.78 19.66
C ARG A 23 -33.39 14.63 20.65
N GLY A 24 -33.40 14.98 21.93
CA GLY A 24 -33.59 14.04 23.03
C GLY A 24 -35.05 13.95 23.48
N PHE A 25 -35.54 12.73 23.68
CA PHE A 25 -36.89 12.41 24.18
C PHE A 25 -36.76 11.50 25.39
N LYS A 26 -36.63 12.02 26.58
CA LYS A 26 -36.36 11.24 27.80
C LYS A 26 -35.07 10.44 27.65
N GLU A 27 -35.21 9.12 27.52
CA GLU A 27 -34.09 8.18 27.36
C GLU A 27 -33.67 7.93 25.90
N HIS A 28 -34.40 8.53 24.95
CA HIS A 28 -34.16 8.36 23.50
C HIS A 28 -33.49 9.60 22.93
N HIS A 29 -32.45 9.39 22.14
CA HIS A 29 -31.80 10.43 21.34
C HIS A 29 -31.87 10.05 19.87
N LEU A 30 -32.35 10.97 19.05
CA LEU A 30 -32.44 10.84 17.60
C LEU A 30 -31.67 11.99 16.95
N GLY A 31 -30.65 11.63 16.17
CA GLY A 31 -29.90 12.54 15.31
C GLY A 31 -30.17 12.26 13.84
N GLY A 32 -30.19 13.27 13.01
CA GLY A 32 -30.31 13.12 11.57
C GLY A 32 -29.48 14.19 10.85
N THR A 33 -28.83 13.79 9.77
CA THR A 33 -28.11 14.71 8.87
C THR A 33 -28.42 14.33 7.45
N LEU A 34 -28.78 15.31 6.63
CA LEU A 34 -28.90 15.17 5.19
C LEU A 34 -28.01 16.22 4.55
N LYS A 35 -27.13 15.78 3.66
CA LYS A 35 -26.14 16.62 2.99
C LYS A 35 -26.24 16.43 1.49
N TYR A 36 -26.35 17.55 0.76
CA TYR A 36 -26.16 17.58 -0.69
C TYR A 36 -24.89 18.37 -0.99
N ASN A 37 -24.07 17.86 -1.91
CA ASN A 37 -22.91 18.57 -2.39
C ASN A 37 -22.71 18.38 -3.91
N GLN A 38 -22.11 19.38 -4.53
CA GLN A 38 -21.61 19.30 -5.90
C GLN A 38 -20.33 20.12 -6.04
N ASP A 39 -19.44 19.64 -6.89
CA ASP A 39 -18.22 20.35 -7.22
C ASP A 39 -17.89 20.30 -8.70
N SER A 40 -17.16 21.30 -9.15
CA SER A 40 -16.62 21.40 -10.51
C SER A 40 -15.21 21.97 -10.45
N LYS A 41 -14.25 21.19 -10.92
CA LYS A 41 -12.83 21.53 -10.91
C LYS A 41 -12.28 21.58 -12.34
N ILE A 42 -11.65 22.68 -12.72
CA ILE A 42 -10.92 22.83 -13.99
C ILE A 42 -9.48 23.25 -13.73
N MET A 43 -8.54 22.66 -14.45
CA MET A 43 -7.12 22.97 -14.37
C MET A 43 -6.64 23.52 -15.70
N THR A 44 -6.11 24.74 -15.72
CA THR A 44 -5.69 25.42 -16.95
C THR A 44 -4.45 24.82 -17.61
N VAL A 45 -3.59 24.15 -16.83
CA VAL A 45 -2.36 23.51 -17.32
C VAL A 45 -2.62 22.39 -18.34
N ASN A 46 -3.81 21.81 -18.31
CA ASN A 46 -4.18 20.69 -19.17
C ASN A 46 -5.00 21.10 -20.41
N ILE A 47 -5.29 22.40 -20.56
CA ILE A 47 -6.08 22.88 -21.69
C ILE A 47 -5.25 22.79 -22.99
N GLY A 48 -5.76 22.00 -23.94
CA GLY A 48 -5.13 21.79 -25.23
C GLY A 48 -4.20 20.61 -25.37
N ASP A 49 -3.74 20.00 -24.24
CA ASP A 49 -2.86 18.83 -24.27
C ASP A 49 -3.62 17.53 -24.56
N ASP A 50 -4.77 17.37 -23.90
CA ASP A 50 -5.64 16.21 -24.03
C ASP A 50 -7.09 16.66 -23.82
N ILE A 51 -7.97 16.28 -24.73
CA ILE A 51 -9.38 16.64 -24.65
C ILE A 51 -10.02 16.15 -23.34
N LYS A 52 -9.65 14.96 -22.87
CA LYS A 52 -10.17 14.40 -21.60
C LYS A 52 -9.74 15.22 -20.39
N LYS A 53 -8.52 15.78 -20.42
CA LYS A 53 -7.98 16.60 -19.33
C LYS A 53 -8.54 18.01 -19.32
N SER A 54 -8.99 18.51 -20.50
CA SER A 54 -9.56 19.84 -20.64
C SER A 54 -11.00 19.97 -20.15
N ILE A 55 -11.72 18.84 -20.01
CA ILE A 55 -13.09 18.82 -19.49
C ILE A 55 -13.05 19.00 -17.97
N PRO A 56 -13.90 19.86 -17.37
CA PRO A 56 -13.99 19.99 -15.91
C PRO A 56 -14.28 18.64 -15.26
N ARG A 57 -13.71 18.41 -14.09
CA ARG A 57 -14.01 17.26 -13.24
C ARG A 57 -15.21 17.63 -12.36
N ARG A 58 -16.30 16.88 -12.44
CA ARG A 58 -17.54 17.17 -11.71
C ARG A 58 -17.98 15.97 -10.90
N HIS A 59 -18.42 16.25 -9.68
CA HIS A 59 -19.05 15.29 -8.80
C HIS A 59 -20.30 15.89 -8.21
N GLN A 60 -21.26 15.06 -7.89
CA GLN A 60 -22.39 15.44 -7.06
C GLN A 60 -22.75 14.29 -6.12
N GLY A 61 -23.27 14.62 -4.95
CA GLY A 61 -23.60 13.62 -3.96
C GLY A 61 -24.74 14.03 -3.05
N LEU A 62 -25.47 13.02 -2.62
CA LEU A 62 -26.45 13.10 -1.54
C LEU A 62 -25.99 12.12 -0.47
N ALA A 63 -25.78 12.56 0.76
CA ALA A 63 -25.44 11.71 1.87
C ALA A 63 -26.40 11.94 3.02
N GLY A 64 -26.74 10.87 3.72
CA GLY A 64 -27.61 10.93 4.88
C GLY A 64 -27.11 10.06 6.02
N ARG A 65 -27.40 10.51 7.24
CA ARG A 65 -27.15 9.77 8.48
C ARG A 65 -28.37 9.87 9.37
N VAL A 66 -28.74 8.75 9.96
CA VAL A 66 -29.70 8.69 11.06
C VAL A 66 -29.02 7.95 12.20
N SER A 67 -28.94 8.58 13.36
CA SER A 67 -28.36 7.99 14.57
C SER A 67 -29.43 7.93 15.67
N TYR A 68 -29.45 6.81 16.36
CA TYR A 68 -30.35 6.57 17.46
C TYR A 68 -29.59 5.97 18.63
N ASN A 69 -29.86 6.47 19.83
CA ASN A 69 -29.44 5.79 21.04
C ASN A 69 -30.57 5.76 22.07
N TRP A 70 -30.60 4.65 22.81
CA TRP A 70 -31.51 4.47 23.94
C TRP A 70 -30.72 4.33 25.24
N ASN A 71 -30.93 5.32 26.11
CA ASN A 71 -30.37 5.34 27.46
C ASN A 71 -28.85 5.08 27.53
N TYR A 72 -28.09 5.49 26.50
CA TYR A 72 -26.66 5.24 26.35
C TYR A 72 -26.26 3.76 26.42
N ARG A 73 -27.22 2.84 26.27
CA ARG A 73 -27.02 1.37 26.25
C ARG A 73 -26.95 0.81 24.84
N TYR A 74 -27.94 1.12 24.03
CA TYR A 74 -28.07 0.61 22.67
C TYR A 74 -27.94 1.76 21.69
N PHE A 75 -27.11 1.54 20.67
CA PHE A 75 -26.86 2.52 19.64
C PHE A 75 -27.08 1.88 18.29
N ALA A 76 -27.68 2.61 17.37
CA ALA A 76 -27.86 2.23 16.00
C ALA A 76 -27.64 3.43 15.09
N ASP A 77 -26.80 3.28 14.08
CA ASP A 77 -26.58 4.29 13.05
C ASP A 77 -26.87 3.68 11.69
N PHE A 78 -27.54 4.44 10.84
CA PHE A 78 -27.66 4.17 9.43
C PHE A 78 -27.11 5.34 8.64
N ASN A 79 -26.24 5.06 7.70
CA ASN A 79 -25.64 6.04 6.81
C ASN A 79 -25.85 5.61 5.36
N PHE A 80 -25.96 6.54 4.46
CA PHE A 80 -25.91 6.25 3.03
C PHE A 80 -25.20 7.39 2.30
N GLY A 81 -24.50 7.01 1.22
CA GLY A 81 -23.98 7.91 0.21
C GLY A 81 -24.57 7.54 -1.15
N TYR A 82 -25.09 8.52 -1.87
CA TYR A 82 -25.48 8.40 -3.27
C TYR A 82 -24.65 9.39 -4.06
N SER A 83 -23.62 8.89 -4.74
CA SER A 83 -22.60 9.73 -5.39
C SER A 83 -22.60 9.52 -6.89
N GLY A 84 -22.44 10.61 -7.63
CA GLY A 84 -22.34 10.61 -9.08
C GLY A 84 -20.98 11.11 -9.55
N SER A 85 -20.39 10.43 -10.54
CA SER A 85 -19.11 10.77 -11.16
C SER A 85 -19.22 10.73 -12.68
N GLU A 86 -18.65 11.74 -13.33
CA GLU A 86 -18.54 11.80 -14.79
C GLU A 86 -17.50 10.84 -15.38
N ASN A 87 -16.71 10.18 -14.55
CA ASN A 87 -15.76 9.16 -15.00
C ASN A 87 -16.47 7.93 -15.60
N PHE A 88 -17.76 7.77 -15.37
CA PHE A 88 -18.54 6.63 -15.86
C PHE A 88 -19.48 7.02 -17.00
N ALA A 89 -19.72 6.07 -17.90
CA ALA A 89 -20.68 6.24 -18.98
C ALA A 89 -22.10 6.42 -18.44
N THR A 90 -22.97 7.01 -19.24
CA THR A 90 -24.41 7.19 -18.89
C THR A 90 -25.00 5.84 -18.46
N GLY A 91 -25.67 5.83 -17.31
CA GLY A 91 -26.24 4.62 -16.69
C GLY A 91 -25.37 3.99 -15.61
N HIS A 92 -24.07 4.31 -15.54
CA HIS A 92 -23.14 3.81 -14.51
C HIS A 92 -22.60 4.93 -13.61
N GLN A 93 -23.04 6.17 -13.81
CA GLN A 93 -22.50 7.36 -13.14
C GLN A 93 -22.76 7.38 -11.64
N PHE A 94 -23.91 6.86 -11.20
CA PHE A 94 -24.33 6.95 -9.82
C PHE A 94 -24.15 5.63 -9.07
N GLY A 95 -23.55 5.72 -7.88
CA GLY A 95 -23.40 4.60 -6.95
C GLY A 95 -24.13 4.86 -5.63
N PHE A 96 -24.72 3.81 -5.06
CA PHE A 96 -25.35 3.83 -3.74
C PHE A 96 -24.54 3.02 -2.74
N PHE A 97 -24.13 3.68 -1.66
CA PHE A 97 -23.20 3.13 -0.67
C PHE A 97 -23.81 3.20 0.73
N PRO A 98 -24.55 2.16 1.13
CA PRO A 98 -25.12 2.10 2.48
C PRO A 98 -24.09 1.65 3.51
N ALA A 99 -24.28 2.11 4.75
CA ALA A 99 -23.55 1.64 5.91
C ALA A 99 -24.47 1.63 7.13
N PHE A 100 -24.30 0.67 8.02
CA PHE A 100 -24.99 0.63 9.29
C PHE A 100 -24.03 0.21 10.41
N SER A 101 -24.31 0.67 11.62
CA SER A 101 -23.59 0.21 12.79
C SER A 101 -24.53 0.05 13.98
N VAL A 102 -24.18 -0.89 14.84
CA VAL A 102 -24.86 -1.14 16.11
C VAL A 102 -23.83 -1.20 17.22
N ALA A 103 -24.21 -0.76 18.41
CA ALA A 103 -23.37 -0.92 19.57
C ALA A 103 -24.20 -1.16 20.83
N TRP A 104 -23.60 -1.94 21.73
CA TRP A 104 -24.19 -2.26 23.03
C TRP A 104 -23.20 -1.94 24.14
N ASN A 105 -23.55 -1.00 25.00
CA ASN A 105 -22.79 -0.68 26.19
C ASN A 105 -23.29 -1.54 27.36
N ILE A 106 -22.65 -2.66 27.53
CA ILE A 106 -22.98 -3.68 28.53
C ILE A 106 -22.80 -3.12 29.97
N ALA A 107 -21.85 -2.20 30.17
CA ALA A 107 -21.64 -1.59 31.48
C ALA A 107 -22.83 -0.77 31.98
N GLU A 108 -23.68 -0.26 31.08
CA GLU A 108 -24.90 0.49 31.43
C GLU A 108 -26.10 -0.41 31.74
N GLU A 109 -25.99 -1.74 31.61
CA GLU A 109 -27.05 -2.65 32.02
C GLU A 109 -27.27 -2.59 33.55
N PRO A 110 -28.53 -2.48 34.03
CA PRO A 110 -28.81 -2.27 35.45
C PRO A 110 -28.19 -3.31 36.40
N ILE A 111 -28.10 -4.55 35.96
CA ILE A 111 -27.50 -5.65 36.73
C ILE A 111 -25.99 -5.48 36.80
N ILE A 112 -25.36 -5.20 35.67
CA ILE A 112 -23.90 -5.03 35.51
C ILE A 112 -23.44 -3.79 36.28
N LYS A 113 -24.11 -2.66 36.08
CA LYS A 113 -23.83 -1.37 36.71
C LYS A 113 -23.87 -1.44 38.24
N LYS A 114 -24.78 -2.27 38.80
CA LYS A 114 -24.87 -2.49 40.24
C LYS A 114 -23.78 -3.44 40.76
N SER A 115 -23.46 -4.47 40.01
CA SER A 115 -22.56 -5.57 40.44
C SER A 115 -21.09 -5.26 40.16
N LEU A 116 -20.76 -4.62 39.03
CA LEU A 116 -19.38 -4.38 38.59
C LEU A 116 -19.06 -2.87 38.55
N LYS A 117 -19.02 -2.25 39.72
CA LYS A 117 -18.75 -0.80 39.87
C LYS A 117 -17.39 -0.34 39.36
N TRP A 118 -16.47 -1.27 39.15
CA TRP A 118 -15.13 -1.00 38.59
C TRP A 118 -15.13 -0.90 37.06
N MET A 119 -16.21 -1.34 36.39
CA MET A 119 -16.39 -1.29 34.94
C MET A 119 -17.16 -0.02 34.59
N ASN A 120 -16.49 1.00 34.04
CA ASN A 120 -17.10 2.27 33.66
C ASN A 120 -17.72 2.19 32.27
N MET A 121 -17.06 1.49 31.35
CA MET A 121 -17.54 1.25 29.99
C MET A 121 -17.08 -0.13 29.52
N PHE A 122 -18.00 -0.87 28.93
CA PHE A 122 -17.76 -2.06 28.15
C PHE A 122 -18.74 -2.05 26.99
N LYS A 123 -18.27 -1.53 25.84
CA LYS A 123 -19.10 -1.31 24.67
C LYS A 123 -18.63 -2.21 23.53
N LEU A 124 -19.52 -3.08 23.06
CA LEU A 124 -19.32 -3.86 21.85
C LEU A 124 -19.87 -3.08 20.66
N ARG A 125 -19.14 -3.09 19.56
CA ARG A 125 -19.50 -2.40 18.31
C ARG A 125 -19.41 -3.35 17.14
N TYR A 126 -20.32 -3.19 16.20
CA TYR A 126 -20.24 -3.81 14.88
C TYR A 126 -20.65 -2.80 13.83
N SER A 127 -19.89 -2.69 12.78
CA SER A 127 -20.26 -1.89 11.62
C SER A 127 -20.10 -2.68 10.32
N TYR A 128 -20.97 -2.36 9.38
CA TYR A 128 -20.94 -2.81 8.00
C TYR A 128 -21.11 -1.61 7.10
N GLY A 129 -20.34 -1.54 6.01
CA GLY A 129 -20.51 -0.46 5.05
C GLY A 129 -19.92 -0.78 3.69
N LYS A 130 -20.50 -0.14 2.68
CA LYS A 130 -19.95 -0.12 1.32
C LYS A 130 -19.42 1.26 1.01
N VAL A 131 -18.26 1.30 0.36
CA VAL A 131 -17.60 2.55 -0.08
C VAL A 131 -17.24 2.40 -1.56
N GLY A 132 -17.66 3.37 -2.36
CA GLY A 132 -17.32 3.42 -3.78
C GLY A 132 -16.07 4.28 -4.04
N ASN A 133 -15.27 3.88 -5.02
CA ASN A 133 -14.14 4.64 -5.53
C ASN A 133 -14.30 4.83 -7.05
N ASP A 134 -14.19 6.08 -7.51
CA ASP A 134 -14.20 6.48 -8.92
C ASP A 134 -12.84 6.99 -9.42
N ASN A 135 -11.82 6.91 -8.57
CA ASN A 135 -10.48 7.38 -8.90
C ASN A 135 -9.64 6.21 -9.44
N PHE A 136 -9.41 6.21 -10.74
CA PHE A 136 -8.58 5.24 -11.45
C PHE A 136 -7.10 5.66 -11.60
N GLY A 137 -6.67 6.67 -10.84
CA GLY A 137 -5.33 7.28 -10.92
C GLY A 137 -5.32 8.60 -11.68
N ASP A 138 -4.25 9.37 -11.51
CA ASP A 138 -4.18 10.79 -11.93
C ASP A 138 -4.32 11.03 -13.44
N ASN A 139 -4.04 10.02 -14.25
CA ASN A 139 -4.06 10.14 -15.71
C ASN A 139 -5.25 9.43 -16.38
N VAL A 140 -6.15 8.81 -15.61
CA VAL A 140 -7.29 8.08 -16.17
C VAL A 140 -8.57 8.88 -15.94
N ARG A 141 -9.12 9.42 -17.04
CA ARG A 141 -10.41 10.11 -17.06
C ARG A 141 -11.25 9.60 -18.20
N PHE A 142 -12.54 9.51 -17.98
CA PHE A 142 -13.50 9.05 -19.00
C PHE A 142 -13.05 7.74 -19.67
N PRO A 143 -12.85 6.64 -18.92
CA PRO A 143 -12.34 5.39 -19.48
C PRO A 143 -13.28 4.78 -20.55
N TYR A 144 -14.51 5.26 -20.64
CA TYR A 144 -15.47 4.91 -21.68
C TYR A 144 -15.23 5.63 -23.02
N MET A 145 -14.27 6.57 -23.08
CA MET A 145 -13.90 7.27 -24.31
C MET A 145 -12.59 6.71 -24.85
N TYR A 146 -12.55 6.35 -26.11
CA TYR A 146 -11.29 6.08 -26.79
C TYR A 146 -10.56 7.37 -27.17
N THR A 147 -9.25 7.32 -27.26
CA THR A 147 -8.42 8.40 -27.83
C THR A 147 -7.59 7.88 -28.98
N ILE A 148 -7.42 8.76 -29.99
CA ILE A 148 -6.61 8.49 -31.16
C ILE A 148 -5.44 9.47 -31.15
N GLY A 149 -4.24 8.93 -31.17
CA GLY A 149 -3.01 9.72 -31.26
C GLY A 149 -2.19 9.42 -32.49
N SER A 150 -1.07 10.10 -32.61
CA SER A 150 -0.08 9.80 -33.64
C SER A 150 0.71 8.56 -33.26
N GLY A 151 0.92 7.66 -34.19
CA GLY A 151 1.72 6.44 -33.96
C GLY A 151 1.66 5.56 -35.18
N GLY A 152 2.57 4.58 -35.24
CA GLY A 152 2.65 3.57 -36.26
C GLY A 152 2.60 4.14 -37.67
N GLY A 153 3.71 4.60 -38.23
CA GLY A 153 3.79 5.00 -39.62
C GLY A 153 3.95 3.76 -40.52
N TYR A 154 3.65 3.96 -41.78
CA TYR A 154 3.98 3.00 -42.82
C TYR A 154 5.11 3.54 -43.65
N GLN A 155 6.16 2.73 -43.84
CA GLN A 155 7.24 3.08 -44.76
C GLN A 155 6.95 2.47 -46.13
N TRP A 156 6.74 3.33 -47.12
CA TRP A 156 6.66 2.87 -48.48
C TRP A 156 8.06 2.67 -49.03
N ALA A 157 8.26 1.52 -49.64
CA ALA A 157 9.48 1.20 -50.30
C ALA A 157 9.66 2.03 -51.57
N ASP A 158 10.34 3.16 -51.48
CA ASP A 158 11.30 3.53 -52.46
C ASP A 158 12.62 2.81 -52.14
N TYR A 159 13.53 2.68 -53.04
CA TYR A 159 14.76 1.88 -52.90
C TYR A 159 15.57 2.15 -51.62
N ASN A 160 15.31 3.29 -50.96
CA ASN A 160 15.97 3.74 -49.73
C ASN A 160 15.09 3.68 -48.47
N TYR A 161 13.83 3.23 -48.51
CA TYR A 161 12.91 3.19 -47.37
C TYR A 161 12.81 4.50 -46.56
N ASP A 162 13.04 5.66 -47.19
CA ASP A 162 13.17 6.96 -46.54
C ASP A 162 11.85 7.73 -46.33
N LYS A 163 10.75 7.27 -46.96
CA LYS A 163 9.44 7.89 -46.85
C LYS A 163 8.59 7.23 -45.78
N ASN A 164 8.55 7.87 -44.61
CA ASN A 164 7.68 7.47 -43.52
C ASN A 164 6.39 8.32 -43.51
N PHE A 165 5.26 7.65 -43.64
CA PHE A 165 3.92 8.28 -43.53
C PHE A 165 3.40 8.03 -42.13
N GLY A 166 3.23 9.12 -41.34
CA GLY A 166 2.70 9.03 -40.00
C GLY A 166 1.30 8.44 -39.97
N GLY A 167 1.09 7.47 -39.12
CA GLY A 167 -0.19 6.81 -38.87
C GLY A 167 -0.97 7.40 -37.68
N LYS A 168 -2.18 6.92 -37.53
CA LYS A 168 -3.02 7.13 -36.33
C LYS A 168 -3.32 5.79 -35.68
N ILE A 169 -3.24 5.76 -34.37
CA ILE A 169 -3.54 4.57 -33.58
C ILE A 169 -4.43 4.94 -32.39
N TYR A 170 -5.12 3.94 -31.85
CA TYR A 170 -5.77 4.11 -30.55
C TYR A 170 -4.70 4.25 -29.48
N THR A 171 -4.69 5.35 -28.74
CA THR A 171 -3.84 5.55 -27.57
C THR A 171 -4.49 4.98 -26.31
N ASP A 172 -5.83 5.12 -26.22
CA ASP A 172 -6.64 4.47 -25.19
C ASP A 172 -7.80 3.71 -25.85
N LEU A 173 -8.10 2.56 -25.29
CA LEU A 173 -9.28 1.78 -25.68
C LEU A 173 -10.44 2.12 -24.75
N ALA A 174 -11.63 2.32 -25.34
CA ALA A 174 -12.84 2.55 -24.59
C ALA A 174 -13.29 1.32 -23.81
N SER A 175 -13.74 1.52 -22.60
CA SER A 175 -14.40 0.51 -21.77
C SER A 175 -15.75 1.03 -21.27
N ASN A 176 -16.83 0.65 -21.95
CA ASN A 176 -18.18 1.18 -21.68
C ASN A 176 -18.82 0.66 -20.40
N ASN A 177 -18.34 -0.48 -19.90
CA ASN A 177 -18.89 -1.16 -18.73
C ASN A 177 -18.12 -0.84 -17.43
N VAL A 178 -17.31 0.21 -17.44
CA VAL A 178 -16.60 0.64 -16.24
C VAL A 178 -17.57 1.20 -15.22
N THR A 179 -17.43 0.74 -13.99
CA THR A 179 -18.25 1.11 -12.86
C THR A 179 -17.40 1.37 -11.62
N TRP A 180 -18.04 1.71 -10.52
CA TRP A 180 -17.41 1.95 -9.23
C TRP A 180 -16.63 0.72 -8.74
N GLU A 181 -15.44 0.94 -8.24
CA GLU A 181 -14.78 -0.03 -7.36
C GLU A 181 -15.49 0.01 -6.01
N ILE A 182 -15.86 -1.14 -5.47
CA ILE A 182 -16.64 -1.21 -4.23
C ILE A 182 -15.84 -1.92 -3.15
N ALA A 183 -15.56 -1.20 -2.04
CA ALA A 183 -15.04 -1.80 -0.83
C ALA A 183 -16.17 -2.12 0.14
N THR A 184 -16.35 -3.40 0.46
CA THR A 184 -17.25 -3.88 1.49
C THR A 184 -16.45 -4.07 2.78
N LYS A 185 -16.89 -3.39 3.85
CA LYS A 185 -16.15 -3.34 5.12
C LYS A 185 -16.99 -3.90 6.25
N HIS A 186 -16.35 -4.70 7.09
CA HIS A 186 -16.87 -5.17 8.36
C HIS A 186 -15.89 -4.78 9.45
N ASP A 187 -16.40 -4.31 10.57
CA ASP A 187 -15.59 -3.94 11.73
C ASP A 187 -16.29 -4.39 13.01
N ILE A 188 -15.55 -5.06 13.88
CA ILE A 188 -15.99 -5.50 15.20
C ILE A 188 -15.07 -4.88 16.23
N GLY A 189 -15.62 -4.06 17.12
CA GLY A 189 -14.84 -3.30 18.07
C GLY A 189 -15.32 -3.50 19.51
N VAL A 190 -14.37 -3.29 20.42
CA VAL A 190 -14.58 -3.28 21.86
C VAL A 190 -13.97 -2.03 22.46
N ASP A 191 -14.78 -1.24 23.18
CA ASP A 191 -14.32 -0.11 23.98
C ASP A 191 -14.42 -0.48 25.46
N LEU A 192 -13.30 -0.32 26.16
CA LEU A 192 -13.19 -0.60 27.60
C LEU A 192 -12.78 0.66 28.36
N SER A 193 -13.44 0.90 29.49
CA SER A 193 -12.97 1.81 30.53
C SER A 193 -13.21 1.19 31.90
N LEU A 194 -12.14 1.03 32.67
CA LEU A 194 -12.14 0.29 33.93
C LEU A 194 -11.49 1.11 35.03
N PHE A 195 -11.88 0.81 36.28
CA PHE A 195 -11.28 1.36 37.51
C PHE A 195 -11.31 2.90 37.58
N ASN A 196 -12.47 3.49 37.30
CA ASN A 196 -12.67 4.96 37.21
C ASN A 196 -11.73 5.60 36.15
N ASP A 197 -11.76 5.03 34.93
CA ASP A 197 -10.99 5.47 33.77
C ASP A 197 -9.46 5.40 33.92
N LYS A 198 -8.98 4.63 34.94
CA LYS A 198 -7.55 4.38 35.07
C LYS A 198 -7.00 3.54 33.93
N PHE A 199 -7.77 2.57 33.46
CA PHE A 199 -7.45 1.78 32.29
C PHE A 199 -8.50 1.98 31.21
N THR A 200 -8.07 2.42 30.04
CA THR A 200 -8.92 2.52 28.84
C THR A 200 -8.29 1.75 27.70
N ALA A 201 -9.10 1.06 26.91
CA ALA A 201 -8.64 0.35 25.71
C ALA A 201 -9.72 0.35 24.66
N THR A 202 -9.29 0.42 23.40
CA THR A 202 -10.12 0.18 22.21
C THR A 202 -9.42 -0.87 21.37
N ILE A 203 -10.13 -1.88 20.93
CA ILE A 203 -9.62 -2.96 20.09
C ILE A 203 -10.63 -3.20 18.99
N ASP A 204 -10.18 -3.16 17.74
CA ASP A 204 -10.99 -3.38 16.56
C ASP A 204 -10.39 -4.48 15.68
N TYR A 205 -11.24 -5.33 15.15
CA TYR A 205 -10.95 -6.24 14.05
C TYR A 205 -11.68 -5.76 12.82
N PHE A 206 -10.95 -5.57 11.74
CA PHE A 206 -11.51 -5.13 10.46
C PHE A 206 -11.29 -6.16 9.36
N HIS A 207 -12.26 -6.22 8.47
CA HIS A 207 -12.24 -7.03 7.25
C HIS A 207 -12.80 -6.20 6.11
N GLU A 208 -12.00 -5.97 5.08
CA GLU A 208 -12.36 -5.20 3.89
C GLU A 208 -12.12 -6.05 2.64
N GLN A 209 -13.14 -6.26 1.84
CA GLN A 209 -13.00 -6.80 0.51
C GLN A 209 -13.32 -5.71 -0.52
N ARG A 210 -12.37 -5.46 -1.41
CA ARG A 210 -12.50 -4.50 -2.50
C ARG A 210 -12.63 -5.25 -3.80
N ASP A 211 -13.78 -5.09 -4.45
CA ASP A 211 -14.14 -5.73 -5.70
C ASP A 211 -14.25 -4.73 -6.84
N GLY A 212 -14.12 -5.23 -8.06
CA GLY A 212 -14.24 -4.41 -9.25
C GLY A 212 -13.09 -3.43 -9.42
N ILE A 213 -11.87 -3.78 -8.99
CA ILE A 213 -10.69 -2.93 -9.20
C ILE A 213 -10.42 -2.81 -10.70
N TYR A 214 -10.31 -1.56 -11.16
CA TYR A 214 -10.08 -1.25 -12.57
C TYR A 214 -8.63 -1.53 -12.96
N MET A 215 -8.42 -2.50 -13.85
CA MET A 215 -7.09 -2.93 -14.28
C MET A 215 -7.06 -3.36 -15.75
N THR A 216 -5.85 -3.52 -16.28
CA THR A 216 -5.62 -4.04 -17.63
C THR A 216 -5.97 -5.51 -17.69
N ARG A 217 -6.60 -5.94 -18.81
CA ARG A 217 -6.93 -7.33 -19.11
C ARG A 217 -5.69 -8.05 -19.62
N ASP A 218 -4.77 -8.44 -18.72
CA ASP A 218 -3.46 -8.98 -19.09
C ASP A 218 -3.52 -10.42 -19.61
N HIS A 219 -4.58 -11.19 -19.32
CA HIS A 219 -4.79 -12.51 -19.90
C HIS A 219 -5.06 -12.47 -21.41
N LEU A 220 -5.46 -11.32 -21.96
CA LEU A 220 -5.70 -11.20 -23.39
C LEU A 220 -4.37 -11.20 -24.16
N SER A 221 -4.28 -12.07 -25.14
CA SER A 221 -3.09 -12.17 -26.00
C SER A 221 -2.85 -10.88 -26.78
N SER A 222 -1.59 -10.51 -26.96
CA SER A 222 -1.20 -9.39 -27.85
C SER A 222 -1.57 -9.64 -29.32
N MET A 223 -1.90 -10.88 -29.68
CA MET A 223 -2.35 -11.27 -31.05
C MET A 223 -3.72 -10.71 -31.43
N ILE A 224 -4.48 -10.09 -30.51
CA ILE A 224 -5.75 -9.43 -30.82
C ILE A 224 -5.59 -8.20 -31.77
N GLY A 225 -4.36 -7.85 -32.13
CA GLY A 225 -4.09 -6.85 -33.18
C GLY A 225 -4.22 -5.38 -32.74
N LEU A 226 -4.28 -5.11 -31.46
CA LEU A 226 -4.40 -3.76 -30.89
C LEU A 226 -3.05 -3.07 -30.60
N ASN A 227 -2.01 -3.47 -31.31
CA ASN A 227 -0.66 -2.90 -31.25
C ASN A 227 -0.12 -2.83 -29.79
N GLY A 228 -0.26 -3.93 -29.05
CA GLY A 228 0.17 -4.04 -27.64
C GLY A 228 -0.75 -3.34 -26.63
N LYS A 229 -1.81 -2.66 -27.07
CA LYS A 229 -2.82 -2.12 -26.17
C LYS A 229 -3.79 -3.22 -25.74
N ARG A 230 -4.14 -3.22 -24.47
CA ARG A 230 -5.14 -4.12 -23.89
C ARG A 230 -6.27 -3.32 -23.27
N PRO A 231 -7.53 -3.75 -23.42
CA PRO A 231 -8.65 -3.10 -22.75
C PRO A 231 -8.49 -3.19 -21.23
N LYS A 232 -9.13 -2.28 -20.53
CA LYS A 232 -9.22 -2.31 -19.06
C LYS A 232 -10.65 -2.60 -18.64
N ALA A 233 -10.82 -3.21 -17.47
CA ALA A 233 -12.13 -3.51 -16.90
C ALA A 233 -12.06 -3.58 -15.37
N ASN A 234 -13.23 -3.58 -14.71
CA ASN A 234 -13.36 -3.79 -13.27
C ASN A 234 -13.37 -5.30 -12.98
N VAL A 235 -12.19 -5.89 -12.83
CA VAL A 235 -12.01 -7.36 -12.72
C VAL A 235 -11.13 -7.80 -11.55
N GLY A 236 -10.55 -6.86 -10.81
CA GLY A 236 -9.70 -7.22 -9.68
C GLY A 236 -10.44 -7.26 -8.35
N SER A 237 -9.97 -8.12 -7.46
CA SER A 237 -10.45 -8.21 -6.08
C SER A 237 -9.28 -8.35 -5.09
N VAL A 238 -9.34 -7.63 -3.99
CA VAL A 238 -8.33 -7.63 -2.92
C VAL A 238 -9.02 -7.69 -1.58
N LEU A 239 -8.59 -8.62 -0.75
CA LEU A 239 -8.96 -8.72 0.66
C LEU A 239 -7.92 -7.97 1.51
N SER A 240 -8.38 -7.25 2.54
CA SER A 240 -7.56 -6.67 3.59
C SER A 240 -8.20 -6.93 4.94
N GLU A 241 -7.46 -7.52 5.86
CA GLU A 241 -7.92 -7.84 7.20
C GLU A 241 -6.86 -7.55 8.24
N GLY A 242 -7.29 -7.33 9.47
CA GLY A 242 -6.37 -7.08 10.54
C GLY A 242 -7.05 -6.66 11.83
N PHE A 243 -6.23 -6.22 12.74
CA PHE A 243 -6.71 -5.63 13.98
C PHE A 243 -5.88 -4.41 14.33
N ASP A 244 -6.54 -3.46 14.96
CA ASP A 244 -5.88 -2.33 15.56
C ASP A 244 -6.39 -2.10 16.98
N GLY A 245 -5.65 -1.30 17.71
CA GLY A 245 -6.07 -0.97 19.06
C GLY A 245 -5.13 0.00 19.74
N ASN A 246 -5.65 0.56 20.81
CA ASN A 246 -4.88 1.41 21.70
C ASN A 246 -5.29 1.14 23.16
N PHE A 247 -4.38 1.45 24.07
CA PHE A 247 -4.67 1.45 25.49
C PHE A 247 -3.99 2.62 26.19
N ALA A 248 -4.56 3.03 27.31
CA ALA A 248 -3.93 3.96 28.25
C ALA A 248 -4.19 3.50 29.68
N TYR A 249 -3.13 3.50 30.47
CA TYR A 249 -3.18 3.26 31.91
C TYR A 249 -2.67 4.48 32.66
N LYS A 250 -3.52 5.02 33.55
CA LYS A 250 -3.23 6.20 34.36
C LYS A 250 -3.23 5.84 35.82
N GLN A 251 -2.14 6.14 36.51
CA GLN A 251 -2.01 5.86 37.94
C GLN A 251 -1.29 7.00 38.65
N LYS A 252 -1.84 7.39 39.78
CA LYS A 252 -1.15 8.30 40.71
C LYS A 252 -0.40 7.46 41.76
N VAL A 253 0.92 7.64 41.84
CA VAL A 253 1.80 6.96 42.79
C VAL A 253 2.46 8.04 43.64
N GLY A 254 1.97 8.25 44.87
CA GLY A 254 2.36 9.39 45.69
C GLY A 254 2.04 10.72 45.00
N ASP A 255 3.06 11.57 44.79
CA ASP A 255 2.93 12.84 44.07
C ASP A 255 3.16 12.72 42.55
N VAL A 256 3.46 11.53 42.04
CA VAL A 256 3.72 11.28 40.61
C VAL A 256 2.44 10.86 39.92
N ASN A 257 2.05 11.55 38.86
CA ASN A 257 1.03 11.11 37.91
C ASN A 257 1.73 10.35 36.77
N LEU A 258 1.51 9.05 36.66
CA LEU A 258 2.07 8.18 35.63
C LEU A 258 1.00 7.84 34.60
N THR A 259 1.34 7.97 33.32
CA THR A 259 0.52 7.51 32.19
C THR A 259 1.35 6.60 31.31
N ILE A 260 0.89 5.39 31.08
CA ILE A 260 1.44 4.45 30.10
C ILE A 260 0.40 4.32 29.00
N ARG A 261 0.82 4.45 27.75
CA ARG A 261 -0.06 4.33 26.57
C ARG A 261 0.61 3.49 25.49
N GLY A 262 -0.19 2.79 24.74
CA GLY A 262 0.28 2.04 23.58
C GLY A 262 -0.77 1.98 22.50
N ASN A 263 -0.31 1.78 21.28
CA ASN A 263 -1.15 1.51 20.12
C ASN A 263 -0.46 0.51 19.22
N MET A 264 -1.25 -0.28 18.50
CA MET A 264 -0.78 -1.26 17.55
C MET A 264 -1.78 -1.42 16.44
N THR A 265 -1.27 -1.53 15.21
CA THR A 265 -2.05 -1.90 14.03
C THR A 265 -1.32 -3.03 13.32
N TYR A 266 -2.03 -4.10 13.05
CA TYR A 266 -1.58 -5.19 12.20
C TYR A 266 -2.56 -5.37 11.06
N SER A 267 -2.07 -5.32 9.81
CA SER A 267 -2.90 -5.57 8.63
C SER A 267 -2.20 -6.52 7.66
N LYS A 268 -3.00 -7.37 7.03
CA LYS A 268 -2.59 -8.28 5.97
C LYS A 268 -3.54 -8.07 4.80
N ASN A 269 -3.03 -8.05 3.59
CA ASN A 269 -3.85 -8.07 2.39
C ASN A 269 -3.51 -9.29 1.52
N GLU A 270 -4.43 -9.62 0.61
CA GLU A 270 -4.29 -10.73 -0.34
C GLU A 270 -5.04 -10.37 -1.62
N ILE A 271 -4.42 -10.61 -2.75
CA ILE A 271 -5.03 -10.48 -4.07
C ILE A 271 -5.88 -11.73 -4.29
N LEU A 272 -7.22 -11.56 -4.34
CA LEU A 272 -8.16 -12.65 -4.56
C LEU A 272 -8.35 -12.93 -6.04
N GLU A 273 -8.42 -11.86 -6.83
CA GLU A 273 -8.60 -11.95 -8.28
C GLU A 273 -7.74 -10.89 -8.96
N ARG A 274 -7.01 -11.32 -9.98
CA ARG A 274 -6.24 -10.47 -10.88
C ARG A 274 -6.30 -11.03 -12.28
N ASP A 275 -6.55 -10.18 -13.26
CA ASP A 275 -6.61 -10.58 -14.66
C ASP A 275 -5.17 -10.71 -15.23
N GLU A 276 -4.49 -11.79 -14.83
CA GLU A 276 -3.09 -12.06 -15.18
C GLU A 276 -2.99 -12.90 -16.46
N ALA A 277 -1.87 -12.72 -17.18
CA ALA A 277 -1.48 -13.67 -18.22
C ALA A 277 -1.17 -15.03 -17.60
N TYR A 278 -1.59 -16.10 -18.27
CA TYR A 278 -1.25 -17.46 -17.83
C TYR A 278 0.26 -17.59 -17.63
N ASN A 279 0.66 -18.07 -16.47
CA ASN A 279 2.04 -18.43 -16.16
C ASN A 279 2.14 -19.94 -15.97
N VAL A 280 3.23 -20.53 -16.49
CA VAL A 280 3.49 -21.96 -16.33
C VAL A 280 3.69 -22.33 -14.86
N TYR A 281 4.18 -21.39 -14.08
CA TYR A 281 4.48 -21.55 -12.65
C TYR A 281 3.49 -20.76 -11.81
N GLU A 282 2.57 -21.43 -11.12
CA GLU A 282 1.55 -20.80 -10.26
C GLU A 282 2.16 -19.92 -9.15
N TYR A 283 3.32 -20.32 -8.62
CA TYR A 283 4.01 -19.52 -7.58
C TYR A 283 4.52 -18.15 -8.07
N GLN A 284 4.51 -17.91 -9.38
CA GLN A 284 4.86 -16.62 -9.97
C GLN A 284 3.66 -15.69 -10.14
N MET A 285 2.44 -16.21 -10.05
CA MET A 285 1.23 -15.39 -10.14
C MET A 285 1.15 -14.41 -8.96
N ASP A 286 0.49 -13.29 -9.14
CA ASP A 286 0.26 -12.35 -8.05
C ASP A 286 -1.00 -12.70 -7.25
N GLU A 287 -1.94 -13.42 -7.87
CA GLU A 287 -3.11 -13.97 -7.20
C GLU A 287 -2.71 -14.90 -6.05
N GLY A 288 -3.38 -14.81 -4.91
CA GLY A 288 -3.03 -15.51 -3.67
C GLY A 288 -1.85 -14.91 -2.89
N HIS A 289 -1.22 -13.86 -3.42
CA HIS A 289 -0.13 -13.14 -2.75
C HIS A 289 -0.59 -11.77 -2.25
N ARG A 290 0.27 -11.12 -1.49
CA ARG A 290 0.02 -9.75 -1.01
C ARG A 290 0.21 -8.74 -2.14
N VAL A 291 -0.52 -7.65 -2.08
CA VAL A 291 -0.22 -6.47 -2.91
C VAL A 291 1.19 -5.98 -2.57
N ASP A 292 2.00 -5.69 -3.58
CA ASP A 292 3.40 -5.29 -3.46
C ASP A 292 4.30 -6.38 -2.81
N GLN A 293 3.96 -7.66 -2.95
CA GLN A 293 4.80 -8.77 -2.50
C GLN A 293 6.15 -8.75 -3.22
N ALA A 294 7.24 -8.69 -2.45
CA ALA A 294 8.57 -8.82 -3.02
C ALA A 294 8.75 -10.21 -3.66
N LYS A 295 9.20 -10.26 -4.92
CA LYS A 295 9.54 -11.49 -5.65
C LYS A 295 11.00 -11.45 -6.06
N GLY A 296 11.70 -12.57 -5.92
CA GLY A 296 13.11 -12.66 -6.28
C GLY A 296 13.62 -14.08 -6.19
N LEU A 297 14.90 -14.23 -6.43
CA LEU A 297 15.61 -15.52 -6.37
C LEU A 297 15.98 -15.86 -4.92
N ILE A 298 16.02 -17.15 -4.61
CA ILE A 298 16.53 -17.63 -3.32
C ILE A 298 18.03 -17.81 -3.45
N ALA A 299 18.82 -17.01 -2.74
CA ALA A 299 20.27 -17.13 -2.68
C ALA A 299 20.68 -18.23 -1.69
N LEU A 300 21.63 -19.06 -2.09
CA LEU A 300 22.23 -20.14 -1.29
C LEU A 300 23.61 -19.73 -0.69
N GLY A 301 24.08 -18.54 -0.96
CA GLY A 301 25.40 -18.03 -0.61
C GLY A 301 26.20 -17.64 -1.85
N LEU A 302 27.52 -17.68 -1.76
CA LEU A 302 28.42 -17.42 -2.88
C LEU A 302 29.04 -18.74 -3.37
N PHE A 303 29.32 -18.83 -4.67
CA PHE A 303 30.09 -19.93 -5.22
C PHE A 303 31.47 -19.99 -4.58
N LYS A 304 31.83 -21.18 -4.10
CA LYS A 304 33.09 -21.38 -3.41
C LYS A 304 34.28 -21.47 -4.37
N ASP A 305 34.12 -22.29 -5.39
CA ASP A 305 35.15 -22.60 -6.38
C ASP A 305 34.53 -23.05 -7.72
N TYR A 306 35.35 -23.38 -8.71
CA TYR A 306 34.90 -23.86 -10.02
C TYR A 306 34.26 -25.23 -9.96
N ASP A 307 34.59 -26.07 -8.96
CA ASP A 307 33.96 -27.38 -8.78
C ASP A 307 32.53 -27.22 -8.28
N ASP A 308 32.31 -26.27 -7.38
CA ASP A 308 30.96 -25.89 -6.92
C ASP A 308 30.10 -25.35 -8.06
N ILE A 309 30.67 -24.54 -8.97
CA ILE A 309 29.99 -24.06 -10.17
C ILE A 309 29.60 -25.24 -11.11
N ARG A 310 30.54 -26.15 -11.38
CA ARG A 310 30.30 -27.28 -12.28
C ARG A 310 29.24 -28.25 -11.75
N ASN A 311 29.15 -28.38 -10.43
CA ASN A 311 28.20 -29.29 -9.78
C ASN A 311 26.87 -28.63 -9.44
N SER A 312 26.65 -27.39 -9.85
CA SER A 312 25.41 -26.61 -9.58
C SER A 312 24.61 -26.41 -10.88
N PRO A 313 23.29 -26.21 -10.80
CA PRO A 313 22.49 -25.77 -11.92
C PRO A 313 23.07 -24.52 -12.60
N ARG A 314 22.99 -24.48 -13.92
CA ARG A 314 23.50 -23.37 -14.73
C ARG A 314 22.68 -22.10 -14.45
N GLN A 315 23.33 -21.00 -14.14
CA GLN A 315 22.69 -19.70 -13.99
C GLN A 315 22.70 -18.93 -15.32
N ASP A 316 21.52 -18.55 -15.81
CA ASP A 316 21.33 -17.97 -17.17
C ASP A 316 21.34 -16.44 -17.18
N PHE A 317 21.97 -15.82 -16.16
CA PHE A 317 22.10 -14.38 -16.02
C PHE A 317 23.48 -13.83 -16.45
N GLY A 318 24.27 -14.66 -17.09
CA GLY A 318 25.63 -14.37 -17.54
C GLY A 318 26.64 -15.40 -17.01
N SER A 319 27.91 -15.21 -17.35
CA SER A 319 28.98 -16.06 -16.85
C SER A 319 29.19 -15.87 -15.36
N VAL A 320 29.31 -16.96 -14.62
CA VAL A 320 29.57 -16.95 -13.18
C VAL A 320 30.99 -17.40 -12.86
N GLN A 321 31.52 -16.91 -11.76
CA GLN A 321 32.84 -17.24 -11.23
C GLN A 321 32.76 -17.45 -9.71
N PRO A 322 33.77 -18.06 -9.08
CA PRO A 322 33.85 -18.13 -7.62
C PRO A 322 33.65 -16.74 -6.98
N GLY A 323 32.87 -16.68 -5.90
CA GLY A 323 32.49 -15.41 -5.26
C GLY A 323 31.25 -14.72 -5.85
N ASP A 324 30.66 -15.25 -6.93
CA ASP A 324 29.35 -14.81 -7.41
C ASP A 324 28.22 -15.47 -6.62
N ILE A 325 27.03 -14.83 -6.61
CA ILE A 325 25.89 -15.34 -5.87
C ILE A 325 25.36 -16.63 -6.55
N LYS A 326 25.19 -17.67 -5.74
CA LYS A 326 24.60 -18.94 -6.10
C LYS A 326 23.11 -18.93 -5.75
N TYR A 327 22.26 -19.27 -6.70
CA TYR A 327 20.82 -19.30 -6.53
C TYR A 327 20.28 -20.73 -6.51
N LYS A 328 19.06 -20.87 -5.94
CA LYS A 328 18.33 -22.13 -5.88
C LYS A 328 17.53 -22.29 -7.16
N ASP A 329 17.65 -23.47 -7.77
CA ASP A 329 16.72 -23.96 -8.78
C ASP A 329 15.42 -24.37 -8.06
N VAL A 330 14.35 -23.66 -8.34
CA VAL A 330 13.06 -23.82 -7.66
C VAL A 330 12.16 -24.79 -8.42
N ASN A 331 12.18 -24.72 -9.75
CA ASN A 331 11.36 -25.55 -10.62
C ASN A 331 12.00 -26.91 -10.95
N GLY A 332 13.29 -27.10 -10.67
CA GLY A 332 14.02 -28.35 -10.86
C GLY A 332 14.39 -28.66 -12.32
N ASP A 333 14.43 -27.64 -13.18
CA ASP A 333 14.74 -27.80 -14.60
C ASP A 333 16.24 -27.83 -14.93
N GLY A 334 17.10 -27.63 -13.93
CA GLY A 334 18.56 -27.59 -14.05
C GLY A 334 19.12 -26.27 -14.55
N VAL A 335 18.29 -25.25 -14.75
CA VAL A 335 18.68 -23.92 -15.22
C VAL A 335 18.04 -22.85 -14.36
N ILE A 336 18.85 -22.00 -13.76
CA ILE A 336 18.34 -20.89 -12.94
C ILE A 336 18.14 -19.66 -13.82
N ASN A 337 16.88 -19.21 -13.90
CA ASN A 337 16.44 -18.08 -14.72
C ASN A 337 15.30 -17.33 -14.05
N ASP A 338 14.58 -16.45 -14.77
CA ASP A 338 13.44 -15.73 -14.21
C ASP A 338 12.26 -16.67 -13.83
N GLY A 339 12.26 -17.93 -14.28
CA GLY A 339 11.32 -18.97 -13.85
C GLY A 339 11.47 -19.37 -12.38
N ASP A 340 12.63 -19.11 -11.75
CA ASP A 340 12.91 -19.44 -10.35
C ASP A 340 12.58 -18.31 -9.37
N ARG A 341 12.01 -17.21 -9.85
CA ARG A 341 11.59 -16.10 -8.98
C ARG A 341 10.34 -16.48 -8.23
N VAL A 342 10.40 -16.37 -6.92
CA VAL A 342 9.32 -16.68 -5.98
C VAL A 342 9.02 -15.50 -5.07
N ALA A 343 7.90 -15.56 -4.36
CA ALA A 343 7.61 -14.61 -3.29
C ALA A 343 8.64 -14.76 -2.17
N ILE A 344 9.32 -13.67 -1.81
CA ILE A 344 10.34 -13.64 -0.76
C ILE A 344 10.06 -12.52 0.23
N GLY A 345 10.39 -12.75 1.50
CA GLY A 345 10.24 -11.74 2.54
C GLY A 345 8.79 -11.28 2.79
N ALA A 346 8.66 -10.02 3.16
CA ALA A 346 7.40 -9.32 3.36
C ALA A 346 7.25 -8.20 2.32
N THR A 347 6.23 -7.38 2.47
CA THR A 347 6.04 -6.18 1.67
C THR A 347 6.95 -5.05 2.14
N THR A 348 7.25 -4.07 1.28
CA THR A 348 8.02 -2.88 1.67
C THR A 348 7.25 -2.04 2.71
N LYS A 349 5.93 -1.97 2.58
CA LYS A 349 5.07 -1.33 3.58
C LYS A 349 4.92 -2.25 4.79
N PRO A 350 5.18 -1.77 6.02
CA PRO A 350 5.05 -2.60 7.21
C PRO A 350 3.62 -3.09 7.44
N ASN A 351 3.47 -4.38 7.73
CA ASN A 351 2.19 -4.94 8.15
C ASN A 351 1.89 -4.71 9.65
N LEU A 352 2.92 -4.44 10.45
CA LEU A 352 2.82 -4.17 11.87
C LEU A 352 3.38 -2.79 12.16
N ILE A 353 2.58 -1.91 12.77
CA ILE A 353 3.00 -0.60 13.27
C ILE A 353 2.58 -0.53 14.74
N TYR A 354 3.49 -0.09 15.61
CA TYR A 354 3.20 0.03 17.02
C TYR A 354 3.89 1.24 17.66
N GLY A 355 3.28 1.74 18.72
CA GLY A 355 3.82 2.82 19.52
C GLY A 355 3.62 2.56 21.00
N MET A 356 4.56 3.00 21.83
CA MET A 356 4.46 2.97 23.26
C MET A 356 4.97 4.28 23.86
N GLY A 357 4.21 4.84 24.79
CA GLY A 357 4.55 6.08 25.47
C GLY A 357 4.44 5.97 26.97
N ILE A 358 5.36 6.62 27.67
CA ILE A 358 5.36 6.76 29.12
C ILE A 358 5.48 8.25 29.45
N SER A 359 4.54 8.76 30.23
CA SER A 359 4.57 10.14 30.72
C SER A 359 4.49 10.14 32.24
N ALA A 360 5.35 10.92 32.89
CA ALA A 360 5.39 11.12 34.32
C ALA A 360 5.39 12.60 34.66
N GLN A 361 4.53 13.01 35.60
CA GLN A 361 4.46 14.39 36.10
C GLN A 361 4.66 14.40 37.60
N TRP A 362 5.58 15.22 38.08
CA TRP A 362 5.92 15.35 39.49
C TRP A 362 6.26 16.83 39.85
N LYS A 363 5.45 17.44 40.68
CA LYS A 363 5.72 18.83 41.24
C LYS A 363 6.23 19.84 40.19
N GLY A 364 5.55 19.91 39.06
CA GLY A 364 5.92 20.83 37.98
C GLY A 364 6.92 20.28 36.97
N LEU A 365 7.63 19.18 37.27
CA LEU A 365 8.45 18.45 36.32
C LEU A 365 7.57 17.48 35.52
N ASP A 366 7.68 17.49 34.22
CA ASP A 366 7.06 16.50 33.34
C ASP A 366 8.12 15.85 32.41
N VAL A 367 7.96 14.57 32.22
CA VAL A 367 8.81 13.75 31.34
C VAL A 367 7.91 12.93 30.44
N ASN A 368 8.15 12.99 29.14
CA ASN A 368 7.42 12.21 28.14
C ASN A 368 8.39 11.45 27.24
N LEU A 369 8.22 10.14 27.20
CA LEU A 369 8.96 9.22 26.33
C LEU A 369 7.98 8.60 25.32
N HIS A 370 8.34 8.61 24.04
CA HIS A 370 7.55 7.92 23.02
C HIS A 370 8.43 7.10 22.10
N PHE A 371 8.13 5.82 22.03
CA PHE A 371 8.75 4.86 21.13
C PHE A 371 7.81 4.55 19.97
N GLN A 372 8.38 4.39 18.79
CA GLN A 372 7.67 3.96 17.59
C GLN A 372 8.42 2.81 16.93
N GLY A 373 7.70 1.78 16.55
CA GLY A 373 8.25 0.65 15.83
C GLY A 373 7.39 0.25 14.64
N ALA A 374 8.04 -0.45 13.73
CA ALA A 374 7.40 -1.15 12.62
C ALA A 374 7.98 -2.56 12.50
N GLY A 375 7.18 -3.48 12.00
CA GLY A 375 7.58 -4.87 11.82
C GLY A 375 6.94 -5.50 10.60
N LYS A 376 7.38 -6.69 10.26
CA LYS A 376 6.93 -7.43 9.07
C LYS A 376 7.03 -6.59 7.80
N SER A 377 8.20 -6.00 7.59
CA SER A 377 8.59 -5.23 6.41
C SER A 377 9.93 -5.73 5.91
N THR A 378 10.12 -5.72 4.61
CA THR A 378 11.40 -6.01 3.97
C THR A 378 11.65 -5.03 2.84
N PHE A 379 12.92 -4.79 2.55
CA PHE A 379 13.34 -3.97 1.43
C PHE A 379 14.61 -4.53 0.82
N PHE A 380 14.84 -4.24 -0.45
CA PHE A 380 16.10 -4.56 -1.10
C PHE A 380 17.11 -3.43 -0.89
N ILE A 381 18.35 -3.83 -0.56
CA ILE A 381 19.46 -2.92 -0.74
C ILE A 381 19.93 -3.08 -2.19
N ASP A 382 19.63 -2.08 -3.02
CA ASP A 382 19.94 -2.08 -4.45
C ASP A 382 20.41 -0.71 -4.92
N GLY A 383 20.69 -0.61 -6.21
CA GLY A 383 21.11 0.62 -6.84
C GLY A 383 22.62 0.84 -6.89
N PRO A 384 23.06 1.94 -7.52
CA PRO A 384 24.48 2.18 -7.86
C PRO A 384 25.43 2.23 -6.67
N SER A 385 24.94 2.57 -5.49
CA SER A 385 25.77 2.64 -4.26
C SER A 385 26.16 1.25 -3.74
N VAL A 386 25.38 0.21 -4.04
CA VAL A 386 25.59 -1.17 -3.58
C VAL A 386 26.02 -2.07 -4.72
N TYR A 387 25.46 -1.86 -5.92
CA TYR A 387 25.83 -2.57 -7.13
C TYR A 387 27.06 -1.91 -7.75
N ALA A 388 28.24 -2.33 -7.28
CA ALA A 388 29.49 -1.75 -7.68
C ALA A 388 29.65 -1.74 -9.21
N PHE A 389 30.07 -0.61 -9.75
CA PHE A 389 30.33 -0.40 -11.19
C PHE A 389 29.11 -0.61 -12.11
N SER A 390 27.89 -0.63 -11.57
CA SER A 390 26.66 -0.80 -12.38
C SER A 390 26.38 0.36 -13.33
N SER A 391 26.91 1.56 -13.04
CA SER A 391 26.83 2.75 -13.88
C SER A 391 28.11 3.00 -14.69
N GLY A 392 28.85 1.98 -15.02
CA GLY A 392 30.14 2.08 -15.69
C GLY A 392 31.23 2.64 -14.76
N THR A 393 32.08 3.54 -15.25
CA THR A 393 33.20 4.08 -14.50
C THR A 393 32.87 5.20 -13.51
N TRP A 394 31.59 5.61 -13.43
CA TRP A 394 31.16 6.79 -12.68
C TRP A 394 30.70 6.52 -11.25
N GLY A 395 30.66 5.27 -10.82
CA GLY A 395 30.18 4.90 -9.49
C GLY A 395 31.29 4.87 -8.45
N ASN A 396 31.12 5.57 -7.33
CA ASN A 396 31.92 5.34 -6.13
C ASN A 396 31.49 4.03 -5.47
N ILE A 397 32.44 3.38 -4.79
CA ILE A 397 32.19 2.15 -4.02
C ILE A 397 32.22 2.50 -2.54
N LEU A 398 31.27 1.96 -1.78
CA LEU A 398 31.27 2.08 -0.32
C LEU A 398 32.46 1.30 0.27
N SER A 399 33.11 1.86 1.29
CA SER A 399 34.22 1.20 2.00
C SER A 399 33.84 -0.15 2.58
N ASP A 400 32.64 -0.24 3.17
CA ASP A 400 32.08 -1.48 3.71
C ASP A 400 32.01 -2.59 2.65
N LEU A 401 31.63 -2.25 1.42
CA LEU A 401 31.58 -3.20 0.31
C LEU A 401 32.98 -3.66 -0.09
N VAL A 402 33.96 -2.78 -0.05
CA VAL A 402 35.37 -3.12 -0.36
C VAL A 402 35.93 -4.04 0.71
N GLU A 403 35.65 -3.81 1.97
CA GLU A 403 36.22 -4.53 3.12
C GLU A 403 35.55 -5.91 3.33
N ASN A 404 34.23 -6.02 3.08
CA ASN A 404 33.44 -7.18 3.44
C ASN A 404 32.99 -8.04 2.23
N ARG A 405 33.61 -7.84 1.06
CA ARG A 405 33.36 -8.66 -0.12
C ARG A 405 34.16 -9.96 -0.16
N TRP A 406 33.72 -10.87 -0.98
CA TRP A 406 34.53 -12.02 -1.41
C TRP A 406 35.73 -11.54 -2.26
N ILE A 407 36.94 -12.02 -1.99
CA ILE A 407 38.15 -11.70 -2.73
C ILE A 407 38.91 -12.98 -3.02
N ASP A 408 39.33 -13.17 -4.27
CA ASP A 408 40.18 -14.27 -4.68
C ASP A 408 41.52 -14.25 -3.92
N SER A 409 41.95 -15.40 -3.41
CA SER A 409 43.17 -15.56 -2.60
C SER A 409 44.43 -15.21 -3.38
N SER A 410 44.43 -15.33 -4.71
CA SER A 410 45.55 -14.90 -5.55
C SER A 410 45.74 -13.38 -5.58
N ILE A 411 44.67 -12.62 -5.29
CA ILE A 411 44.70 -11.17 -5.22
C ILE A 411 45.08 -10.68 -3.81
N SER A 412 44.48 -11.32 -2.79
CA SER A 412 44.62 -10.92 -1.39
C SER A 412 45.87 -11.52 -0.69
N ASN A 413 46.46 -12.57 -1.26
CA ASN A 413 47.44 -13.46 -0.62
C ASN A 413 46.94 -14.06 0.71
N ASN A 414 45.64 -14.19 0.88
CA ASN A 414 44.97 -14.72 2.09
C ASN A 414 43.76 -15.61 1.73
N PRO A 415 43.83 -16.92 1.93
CA PRO A 415 42.70 -17.81 1.64
C PRO A 415 41.41 -17.50 2.41
N ALA A 416 41.51 -16.83 3.56
CA ALA A 416 40.32 -16.48 4.37
C ALA A 416 39.39 -15.44 3.69
N THR A 417 39.88 -14.75 2.67
CA THR A 417 39.04 -13.77 1.91
C THR A 417 38.10 -14.43 0.90
N GLU A 418 38.30 -15.71 0.57
CA GLU A 418 37.40 -16.53 -0.24
C GLU A 418 36.25 -17.09 0.62
N ASN A 419 35.66 -16.22 1.42
CA ASN A 419 34.58 -16.58 2.31
C ASN A 419 33.25 -16.71 1.56
N PRO A 420 32.64 -17.89 1.43
CA PRO A 420 31.37 -18.08 0.75
C PRO A 420 30.18 -17.40 1.47
N ASN A 421 30.39 -16.96 2.73
CA ASN A 421 29.40 -16.21 3.51
C ASN A 421 29.77 -14.73 3.63
N ALA A 422 30.62 -14.19 2.76
CA ALA A 422 30.94 -12.76 2.72
C ALA A 422 29.65 -11.94 2.55
N SER A 423 29.65 -10.73 3.13
CA SER A 423 28.46 -9.83 3.07
C SER A 423 28.17 -9.34 1.66
N TYR A 424 29.19 -9.32 0.80
CA TYR A 424 29.09 -8.90 -0.59
C TYR A 424 29.78 -9.87 -1.54
N PRO A 425 29.29 -10.04 -2.78
CA PRO A 425 29.92 -10.89 -3.78
C PRO A 425 31.24 -10.25 -4.27
N ARG A 426 31.97 -10.98 -5.08
CA ARG A 426 33.15 -10.45 -5.76
C ARG A 426 32.80 -9.20 -6.58
N LEU A 427 33.75 -8.28 -6.72
CA LEU A 427 33.60 -7.12 -7.59
C LEU A 427 33.79 -7.53 -9.07
N SER A 428 32.95 -6.95 -9.93
CA SER A 428 33.03 -7.11 -11.37
C SER A 428 32.93 -5.76 -12.04
N TYR A 429 33.94 -5.41 -12.84
CA TYR A 429 33.90 -4.17 -13.59
C TYR A 429 32.83 -4.24 -14.69
N GLY A 430 32.05 -3.17 -14.84
CA GLY A 430 30.91 -3.13 -15.76
C GLY A 430 29.64 -3.79 -15.22
N GLY A 431 29.66 -4.24 -13.96
CA GLY A 431 28.53 -4.89 -13.29
C GLY A 431 28.47 -6.40 -13.52
N SER A 432 27.52 -7.04 -12.86
CA SER A 432 27.25 -8.49 -13.00
C SER A 432 25.75 -8.72 -13.14
N GLY A 433 25.33 -9.25 -14.29
CA GLY A 433 23.94 -9.61 -14.50
C GLY A 433 23.44 -10.65 -13.48
N ASN A 434 24.33 -11.50 -12.99
CA ASN A 434 24.03 -12.51 -11.98
C ASN A 434 23.88 -11.89 -10.58
N ASN A 435 24.86 -11.10 -10.14
CA ASN A 435 24.92 -10.61 -8.76
C ASN A 435 23.92 -9.49 -8.46
N PHE A 436 23.40 -8.81 -9.48
CA PHE A 436 22.46 -7.68 -9.31
C PHE A 436 21.00 -8.07 -9.46
N ARG A 437 20.69 -9.34 -9.28
CA ARG A 437 19.30 -9.83 -9.26
C ARG A 437 18.67 -9.63 -7.89
N GLN A 438 17.41 -9.20 -7.90
CA GLN A 438 16.61 -9.19 -6.69
C GLN A 438 16.54 -10.61 -6.12
N SER A 439 17.01 -10.76 -4.90
CA SER A 439 17.15 -12.06 -4.24
C SER A 439 17.16 -11.92 -2.73
N THR A 440 17.06 -13.03 -2.04
CA THR A 440 17.21 -13.06 -0.57
C THR A 440 18.59 -12.58 -0.10
N TYR A 441 19.60 -12.57 -0.98
CA TYR A 441 20.92 -12.01 -0.67
C TYR A 441 20.88 -10.50 -0.40
N TRP A 442 20.08 -9.76 -1.15
CA TRP A 442 19.94 -8.31 -1.05
C TRP A 442 18.75 -7.88 -0.21
N LEU A 443 17.90 -8.84 0.18
CA LEU A 443 16.72 -8.56 1.01
C LEU A 443 17.13 -8.30 2.44
N ARG A 444 16.58 -7.25 3.04
CA ARG A 444 16.84 -6.87 4.43
C ARG A 444 15.52 -6.76 5.21
N ASN A 445 15.60 -7.05 6.50
CA ASN A 445 14.49 -6.84 7.42
C ASN A 445 14.35 -5.34 7.70
N GLY A 446 13.16 -4.79 7.40
CA GLY A 446 12.80 -3.39 7.62
C GLY A 446 12.22 -3.10 9.00
N SER A 447 12.18 -4.09 9.91
CA SER A 447 11.65 -3.90 11.27
C SER A 447 12.56 -2.99 12.09
N TYR A 448 11.98 -2.09 12.84
CA TYR A 448 12.72 -1.20 13.74
C TYR A 448 11.90 -0.82 14.98
N LEU A 449 12.61 -0.40 16.01
CA LEU A 449 12.09 0.33 17.16
C LEU A 449 12.98 1.56 17.38
N ARG A 450 12.38 2.73 17.50
CA ARG A 450 13.11 3.98 17.73
C ARG A 450 12.48 4.80 18.85
N LEU A 451 13.30 5.49 19.61
CA LEU A 451 12.86 6.58 20.46
C LEU A 451 12.50 7.75 19.53
N LYS A 452 11.21 8.10 19.46
CA LYS A 452 10.71 9.16 18.59
C LYS A 452 10.72 10.51 19.27
N THR A 453 10.35 10.52 20.58
CA THR A 453 10.23 11.75 21.35
C THR A 453 10.77 11.52 22.76
N LEU A 454 11.61 12.44 23.21
CA LEU A 454 11.99 12.64 24.60
C LEU A 454 11.76 14.11 24.92
N GLU A 455 10.84 14.38 25.83
CA GLU A 455 10.52 15.73 26.28
C GLU A 455 10.68 15.79 27.79
N ILE A 456 11.33 16.84 28.27
CA ILE A 456 11.45 17.16 29.67
C ILE A 456 11.03 18.60 29.83
N GLY A 457 9.97 18.83 30.58
CA GLY A 457 9.43 20.15 30.86
C GLY A 457 9.42 20.46 32.35
N TYR A 458 9.51 21.72 32.69
CA TYR A 458 9.33 22.20 34.06
C TYR A 458 8.44 23.46 34.07
N SER A 459 7.32 23.37 34.77
CA SER A 459 6.43 24.52 34.99
C SER A 459 6.88 25.24 36.23
N LEU A 460 7.29 26.48 36.05
CA LEU A 460 7.61 27.36 37.18
C LEU A 460 6.34 27.65 38.00
N PRO A 461 6.45 27.74 39.32
CA PRO A 461 5.31 28.01 40.23
C PRO A 461 4.74 29.39 40.04
#